data_f8dedecfe2a3aa91617a2d2d3ebb3df4
#
_entry.id   f8dedecfe2a3aa91617a2d2d3ebb3df4
#
_cell.length_a   1.000
_cell.length_b   1.000
_cell.length_c   1.000
_cell.angle_alpha   90.00
_cell.angle_beta   90.00
_cell.angle_gamma   90.00
#
_symmetry.space_group_name_H-M   'P 1'
#
loop_
_entity.id
_entity.type
_entity.pdbx_description
1 polymer ?
#
loop_
_entity_poly.entity_id
_entity_poly.type
_entity_poly.pdbx_seq_one_letter_code
_entity_poly.pdbx_strand_id
1 'polypeptide(L)'
;FLLSIGWSILLTNSRSAWGSLLVSIPVVIGIDCLRWLIPILIILSIFLLVTVMPSLSGNLQDFLREMIPNKIWMEFASLGFESMDISRVGIWSNAFKNILNNPFFGYGGGSFPAIFESQTGFWKGHAHNLPLEIAFSYGLPSAIIITFTIFLLLIQSFKKIYLISFYEENRNKDYFT
;
A
#
# COMPACT_ATOMS: atom_id res chain seq x y z
N PHE A 1 -13.52 7.46 18.21
CA PHE A 1 -13.42 6.37 17.24
C PHE A 1 -12.47 6.68 16.08
N LEU A 2 -12.71 7.76 15.27
CA LEU A 2 -11.82 8.11 14.15
C LEU A 2 -10.39 8.46 14.61
N LEU A 3 -10.24 9.18 15.71
CA LEU A 3 -8.94 9.51 16.28
C LEU A 3 -8.19 8.27 16.78
N SER A 4 -8.89 7.29 17.36
CA SER A 4 -8.27 6.04 17.81
C SER A 4 -7.82 5.17 16.63
N ILE A 5 -8.59 5.14 15.54
CA ILE A 5 -8.18 4.46 14.30
C ILE A 5 -6.94 5.15 13.68
N GLY A 6 -6.98 6.48 13.55
CA GLY A 6 -5.83 7.25 13.04
C GLY A 6 -4.57 7.01 13.89
N TRP A 7 -4.70 7.03 15.20
CA TRP A 7 -3.59 6.75 16.11
C TRP A 7 -3.06 5.31 15.95
N SER A 8 -3.95 4.33 15.85
CA SER A 8 -3.56 2.94 15.62
C SER A 8 -2.81 2.76 14.30
N ILE A 9 -3.24 3.43 13.22
CA ILE A 9 -2.56 3.38 11.92
C ILE A 9 -1.15 4.00 12.01
N LEU A 10 -1.00 5.12 12.73
CA LEU A 10 0.32 5.72 12.97
C LEU A 10 1.24 4.78 13.74
N LEU A 11 0.72 4.06 14.74
CA LEU A 11 1.50 3.12 15.54
C LEU A 11 1.95 1.87 14.77
N THR A 12 1.27 1.51 13.66
CA THR A 12 1.66 0.33 12.85
C THR A 12 2.98 0.53 12.12
N ASN A 13 3.49 1.75 11.96
CA ASN A 13 4.65 2.10 11.12
C ASN A 13 4.56 1.53 9.69
N SER A 14 3.35 1.28 9.19
CA SER A 14 3.12 0.69 7.89
C SER A 14 2.89 1.76 6.83
N ARG A 15 3.85 1.95 5.93
CA ARG A 15 3.72 2.84 4.75
C ARG A 15 2.50 2.52 3.90
N SER A 16 2.21 1.22 3.75
CA SER A 16 1.04 0.75 2.99
C SER A 16 -0.28 1.14 3.66
N ALA A 17 -0.35 1.10 5.00
CA ALA A 17 -1.53 1.52 5.75
C ALA A 17 -1.76 3.04 5.60
N TRP A 18 -0.71 3.84 5.66
CA TRP A 18 -0.82 5.29 5.43
C TRP A 18 -1.26 5.62 4.00
N GLY A 19 -0.67 4.94 3.00
CA GLY A 19 -1.08 5.09 1.61
C GLY A 19 -2.54 4.70 1.37
N SER A 20 -2.99 3.57 1.95
CA SER A 20 -4.39 3.14 1.81
C SER A 20 -5.37 4.09 2.50
N LEU A 21 -5.00 4.67 3.65
CA LEU A 21 -5.80 5.70 4.30
C LEU A 21 -5.96 6.92 3.39
N LEU A 22 -4.88 7.42 2.80
CA LEU A 22 -4.92 8.56 1.88
C LEU A 22 -5.80 8.30 0.66
N VAL A 23 -5.73 7.09 0.09
CA VAL A 23 -6.58 6.70 -1.06
C VAL A 23 -8.04 6.53 -0.64
N SER A 24 -8.33 6.10 0.59
CA SER A 24 -9.70 5.91 1.07
C SER A 24 -10.43 7.24 1.34
N ILE A 25 -9.72 8.31 1.66
CA ILE A 25 -10.32 9.62 1.94
C ILE A 25 -11.21 10.12 0.79
N PRO A 26 -10.73 10.19 -0.48
CA PRO A 26 -11.56 10.60 -1.61
C PRO A 26 -12.75 9.68 -1.88
N VAL A 27 -12.62 8.40 -1.57
CA VAL A 27 -13.69 7.43 -1.76
C VAL A 27 -14.82 7.64 -0.75
N VAL A 28 -14.48 7.99 0.50
CA VAL A 28 -15.43 8.15 1.60
C VAL A 28 -16.06 9.55 1.64
N ILE A 29 -15.24 10.60 1.47
CA ILE A 29 -15.65 12.01 1.60
C ILE A 29 -16.15 12.57 0.27
N GLY A 30 -15.69 12.00 -0.85
CA GLY A 30 -15.97 12.49 -2.20
C GLY A 30 -14.74 13.12 -2.85
N ILE A 31 -14.79 13.22 -4.18
CA ILE A 31 -13.66 13.70 -5.01
C ILE A 31 -13.30 15.16 -4.70
N ASP A 32 -14.24 15.94 -4.21
CA ASP A 32 -14.01 17.36 -3.87
C ASP A 32 -12.92 17.56 -2.81
N CYS A 33 -12.69 16.57 -1.95
CA CYS A 33 -11.62 16.63 -0.96
C CYS A 33 -10.23 16.66 -1.60
N LEU A 34 -10.06 16.24 -2.87
CA LEU A 34 -8.80 16.28 -3.59
C LEU A 34 -8.25 17.70 -3.73
N ARG A 35 -9.13 18.72 -3.77
CA ARG A 35 -8.71 20.13 -3.82
C ARG A 35 -7.85 20.53 -2.61
N TRP A 36 -8.13 19.93 -1.45
CA TRP A 36 -7.39 20.15 -0.21
C TRP A 36 -6.27 19.14 0.01
N LEU A 37 -6.53 17.90 -0.37
CA LEU A 37 -5.60 16.79 -0.14
C LEU A 37 -4.36 16.89 -1.02
N ILE A 38 -4.52 17.22 -2.32
CA ILE A 38 -3.41 17.30 -3.27
C ILE A 38 -2.37 18.35 -2.86
N PRO A 39 -2.72 19.61 -2.55
CA PRO A 39 -1.74 20.60 -2.09
C PRO A 39 -0.99 20.16 -0.84
N ILE A 40 -1.68 19.56 0.13
CA ILE A 40 -1.07 19.07 1.37
C ILE A 40 -0.08 17.94 1.06
N LEU A 41 -0.44 17.01 0.18
CA LEU A 41 0.44 15.91 -0.22
C LEU A 41 1.66 16.41 -1.01
N ILE A 42 1.50 17.43 -1.86
CA ILE A 42 2.60 18.04 -2.59
C ILE A 42 3.58 18.68 -1.60
N ILE A 43 3.09 19.49 -0.65
CA ILE A 43 3.93 20.14 0.36
C ILE A 43 4.67 19.09 1.20
N LEU A 44 3.96 18.06 1.66
CA LEU A 44 4.55 16.97 2.43
C LEU A 44 5.60 16.20 1.62
N SER A 45 5.33 15.93 0.34
CA SER A 45 6.26 15.25 -0.56
C SER A 45 7.52 16.09 -0.81
N ILE A 46 7.38 17.39 -1.03
CA ILE A 46 8.53 18.30 -1.18
C ILE A 46 9.35 18.34 0.11
N PHE A 47 8.68 18.44 1.27
CA PHE A 47 9.34 18.44 2.57
C PHE A 47 10.15 17.15 2.78
N LEU A 48 9.57 15.98 2.52
CA LEU A 48 10.26 14.70 2.61
C LEU A 48 11.41 14.59 1.61
N LEU A 49 11.22 15.07 0.37
CA LEU A 49 12.22 15.02 -0.67
C LEU A 49 13.44 15.86 -0.32
N VAL A 50 13.25 17.07 0.20
CA VAL A 50 14.32 17.95 0.67
C VAL A 50 15.11 17.33 1.83
N THR A 51 14.42 16.63 2.75
CA THR A 51 15.10 15.99 3.89
C THR A 51 15.90 14.74 3.49
N VAL A 52 15.50 14.03 2.41
CA VAL A 52 16.15 12.79 1.96
C VAL A 52 17.28 13.04 0.97
N MET A 53 17.24 14.13 0.19
CA MET A 53 18.25 14.39 -0.86
C MET A 53 19.63 14.69 -0.28
N PRO A 54 20.67 13.87 -0.63
CA PRO A 54 22.04 14.10 -0.11
C PRO A 54 22.72 15.35 -0.66
N SER A 55 22.20 15.92 -1.77
CA SER A 55 22.80 17.06 -2.46
C SER A 55 22.48 18.42 -1.84
N LEU A 56 21.54 18.49 -0.93
CA LEU A 56 21.19 19.70 -0.18
C LEU A 56 21.89 19.65 1.20
N SER A 57 23.21 19.75 1.22
CA SER A 57 23.96 19.90 2.46
C SER A 57 23.83 21.33 2.95
N GLY A 58 23.23 21.53 4.12
CA GLY A 58 23.13 22.85 4.74
C GLY A 58 22.29 22.86 6.01
N ASN A 59 22.45 23.92 6.78
CA ASN A 59 21.77 24.14 8.07
C ASN A 59 20.23 23.93 8.00
N LEU A 60 19.62 24.18 6.85
CA LEU A 60 18.18 23.97 6.63
C LEU A 60 17.81 22.49 6.65
N GLN A 61 18.62 21.64 6.03
CA GLN A 61 18.36 20.20 5.98
C GLN A 61 18.48 19.57 7.37
N ASP A 62 19.50 19.98 8.12
CA ASP A 62 19.72 19.50 9.49
C ASP A 62 18.56 19.93 10.40
N PHE A 63 18.13 21.17 10.30
CA PHE A 63 16.95 21.68 11.01
C PHE A 63 15.67 20.91 10.67
N LEU A 64 15.42 20.64 9.37
CA LEU A 64 14.26 19.89 8.94
C LEU A 64 14.30 18.42 9.39
N ARG A 65 15.49 17.82 9.45
CA ARG A 65 15.69 16.46 9.98
C ARG A 65 15.39 16.35 11.46
N GLU A 66 15.76 17.36 12.26
CA GLU A 66 15.45 17.40 13.67
C GLU A 66 13.94 17.47 13.97
N MET A 67 13.15 18.04 13.05
CA MET A 67 11.68 18.09 13.15
C MET A 67 11.01 16.73 12.88
N ILE A 68 11.71 15.83 12.21
CA ILE A 68 11.15 14.51 11.85
C ILE A 68 11.54 13.49 12.94
N PRO A 69 10.57 12.78 13.54
CA PRO A 69 10.89 11.68 14.45
C PRO A 69 11.81 10.66 13.78
N ASN A 70 12.88 10.25 14.47
CA ASN A 70 13.89 9.34 13.96
C ASN A 70 13.31 8.04 13.35
N LYS A 71 12.19 7.54 13.89
CA LYS A 71 11.49 6.37 13.35
C LYS A 71 10.99 6.59 11.94
N ILE A 72 10.37 7.75 11.67
CA ILE A 72 9.86 8.12 10.35
C ILE A 72 11.03 8.32 9.40
N TRP A 73 12.07 9.03 9.84
CA TRP A 73 13.28 9.24 9.05
C TRP A 73 13.93 7.92 8.61
N MET A 74 14.15 6.99 9.55
CA MET A 74 14.75 5.70 9.26
C MET A 74 13.92 4.89 8.24
N GLU A 75 12.60 4.97 8.30
CA GLU A 75 11.69 4.28 7.37
C GLU A 75 11.81 4.80 5.93
N PHE A 76 12.04 6.10 5.75
CA PHE A 76 12.27 6.69 4.43
C PHE A 76 13.73 6.55 3.96
N ALA A 77 14.70 6.68 4.85
CA ALA A 77 16.11 6.55 4.52
C ALA A 77 16.49 5.11 4.15
N SER A 78 15.81 4.10 4.71
CA SER A 78 16.05 2.69 4.40
C SER A 78 15.60 2.25 3.00
N LEU A 79 14.86 3.11 2.26
CA LEU A 79 14.40 2.82 0.90
C LEU A 79 15.54 2.52 -0.10
N GLY A 80 16.79 2.87 0.22
CA GLY A 80 17.96 2.66 -0.64
C GLY A 80 18.95 1.58 -0.18
N PHE A 81 18.77 1.00 1.02
CA PHE A 81 19.78 0.15 1.66
C PHE A 81 19.36 -1.31 1.89
N GLU A 82 18.14 -1.70 1.48
CA GLU A 82 17.77 -3.11 1.53
C GLU A 82 18.53 -3.87 0.44
N SER A 83 19.18 -4.99 0.82
CA SER A 83 19.76 -5.91 -0.16
C SER A 83 18.68 -6.34 -1.17
N MET A 84 19.06 -6.54 -2.43
CA MET A 84 18.12 -6.92 -3.50
C MET A 84 17.21 -8.09 -3.10
N ASP A 85 17.74 -9.05 -2.33
CA ASP A 85 17.02 -10.26 -1.90
C ASP A 85 15.95 -9.99 -0.86
N ILE A 86 16.11 -8.94 -0.03
CA ILE A 86 15.16 -8.55 1.00
C ILE A 86 14.17 -7.50 0.48
N SER A 87 14.48 -6.87 -0.66
CA SER A 87 13.59 -5.92 -1.31
C SER A 87 12.28 -6.60 -1.75
N ARG A 88 11.20 -5.83 -1.87
CA ARG A 88 9.92 -6.37 -2.37
C ARG A 88 10.06 -7.05 -3.72
N VAL A 89 10.88 -6.49 -4.60
CA VAL A 89 11.14 -7.05 -5.94
C VAL A 89 11.83 -8.41 -5.84
N GLY A 90 12.83 -8.55 -4.95
CA GLY A 90 13.51 -9.83 -4.69
C GLY A 90 12.55 -10.88 -4.13
N ILE A 91 11.75 -10.51 -3.14
CA ILE A 91 10.72 -11.37 -2.54
C ILE A 91 9.72 -11.85 -3.61
N TRP A 92 9.22 -10.96 -4.46
CA TRP A 92 8.27 -11.29 -5.53
C TRP A 92 8.91 -12.15 -6.62
N SER A 93 10.16 -11.88 -6.99
CA SER A 93 10.88 -12.68 -7.97
C SER A 93 11.07 -14.11 -7.46
N ASN A 94 11.45 -14.27 -6.19
CA ASN A 94 11.59 -15.60 -5.56
C ASN A 94 10.22 -16.31 -5.50
N ALA A 95 9.17 -15.63 -5.02
CA ALA A 95 7.83 -16.18 -4.98
C ALA A 95 7.37 -16.65 -6.37
N PHE A 96 7.57 -15.82 -7.40
CA PHE A 96 7.17 -16.14 -8.77
C PHE A 96 7.90 -17.37 -9.33
N LYS A 97 9.21 -17.48 -9.10
CA LYS A 97 9.97 -18.67 -9.50
C LYS A 97 9.41 -19.95 -8.86
N ASN A 98 9.10 -19.89 -7.58
CA ASN A 98 8.50 -21.05 -6.89
C ASN A 98 7.10 -21.37 -7.42
N ILE A 99 6.26 -20.36 -7.68
CA ILE A 99 4.93 -20.57 -8.27
C ILE A 99 5.04 -21.31 -9.62
N LEU A 100 6.01 -20.96 -10.46
CA LEU A 100 6.23 -21.66 -11.74
C LEU A 100 6.63 -23.12 -11.56
N ASN A 101 7.30 -23.47 -10.48
CA ASN A 101 7.69 -24.85 -10.17
C ASN A 101 6.48 -25.70 -9.70
N ASN A 102 5.49 -25.07 -9.05
CA ASN A 102 4.27 -25.77 -8.60
C ASN A 102 3.01 -24.94 -8.84
N PRO A 103 2.62 -24.72 -10.11
CA PRO A 103 1.63 -23.71 -10.47
C PRO A 103 0.18 -24.07 -10.11
N PHE A 104 -0.16 -25.37 -10.00
CA PHE A 104 -1.55 -25.79 -9.82
C PHE A 104 -1.96 -25.88 -8.35
N PHE A 105 -1.13 -26.41 -7.50
CA PHE A 105 -1.46 -26.71 -6.10
C PHE A 105 -0.73 -25.83 -5.09
N GLY A 106 0.36 -25.15 -5.51
CA GLY A 106 1.20 -24.37 -4.62
C GLY A 106 1.94 -25.26 -3.60
N TYR A 107 2.43 -24.65 -2.55
CA TYR A 107 3.26 -25.31 -1.52
C TYR A 107 2.56 -25.51 -0.19
N GLY A 108 1.28 -25.13 -0.09
CA GLY A 108 0.51 -25.17 1.14
C GLY A 108 0.52 -23.85 1.91
N GLY A 109 -0.53 -23.65 2.72
CA GLY A 109 -0.66 -22.45 3.54
C GLY A 109 0.46 -22.34 4.58
N GLY A 110 1.07 -21.14 4.70
CA GLY A 110 2.14 -20.89 5.67
C GLY A 110 3.52 -21.45 5.27
N SER A 111 3.69 -22.02 4.08
CA SER A 111 4.98 -22.57 3.62
C SER A 111 5.97 -21.50 3.14
N PHE A 112 5.49 -20.29 2.83
CA PHE A 112 6.31 -19.22 2.28
C PHE A 112 7.52 -18.89 3.16
N PRO A 113 7.41 -18.64 4.48
CA PRO A 113 8.54 -18.29 5.32
C PRO A 113 9.65 -19.34 5.28
N ALA A 114 9.29 -20.61 5.42
CA ALA A 114 10.27 -21.71 5.47
C ALA A 114 11.01 -21.89 4.13
N ILE A 115 10.28 -21.81 3.01
CA ILE A 115 10.89 -21.96 1.68
C ILE A 115 11.75 -20.75 1.35
N PHE A 116 11.25 -19.54 1.62
CA PHE A 116 12.01 -18.32 1.36
C PHE A 116 13.30 -18.27 2.17
N GLU A 117 13.25 -18.58 3.46
CA GLU A 117 14.41 -18.62 4.34
C GLU A 117 15.42 -19.68 3.89
N SER A 118 14.97 -20.88 3.52
CA SER A 118 15.86 -21.94 3.04
C SER A 118 16.60 -21.57 1.75
N GLN A 119 16.01 -20.74 0.91
CA GLN A 119 16.57 -20.34 -0.39
C GLN A 119 17.43 -19.08 -0.32
N THR A 120 17.12 -18.16 0.60
CA THR A 120 17.77 -16.84 0.65
C THR A 120 18.60 -16.61 1.91
N GLY A 121 18.40 -17.41 2.96
CA GLY A 121 19.00 -17.21 4.28
C GLY A 121 18.30 -16.12 5.11
N PHE A 122 17.25 -15.47 4.58
CA PHE A 122 16.52 -14.40 5.26
C PHE A 122 15.09 -14.82 5.58
N TRP A 123 14.67 -14.62 6.80
CA TRP A 123 13.28 -14.88 7.19
C TRP A 123 12.34 -13.75 6.75
N LYS A 124 11.24 -14.09 6.08
CA LYS A 124 10.12 -13.20 5.75
C LYS A 124 8.80 -13.94 5.94
N GLY A 125 7.88 -13.34 6.69
CA GLY A 125 6.62 -13.98 7.05
C GLY A 125 5.65 -14.20 5.89
N HIS A 126 5.74 -13.43 4.81
CA HIS A 126 4.85 -13.50 3.64
C HIS A 126 5.41 -12.71 2.45
N ALA A 127 4.83 -12.90 1.26
CA ALA A 127 5.29 -12.28 0.02
C ALA A 127 4.98 -10.77 -0.10
N HIS A 128 4.29 -10.15 0.87
CA HIS A 128 3.84 -8.75 0.80
C HIS A 128 3.00 -8.41 -0.44
N ASN A 129 2.36 -9.42 -1.04
CA ASN A 129 1.50 -9.31 -2.20
C ASN A 129 0.46 -10.44 -2.12
N LEU A 130 -0.80 -10.09 -1.89
CA LEU A 130 -1.86 -11.07 -1.66
C LEU A 130 -2.05 -12.06 -2.83
N PRO A 131 -2.15 -11.64 -4.10
CA PRO A 131 -2.21 -12.57 -5.22
C PRO A 131 -1.03 -13.54 -5.29
N LEU A 132 0.20 -13.07 -5.06
CA LEU A 132 1.38 -13.93 -5.05
C LEU A 132 1.38 -14.91 -3.87
N GLU A 133 0.96 -14.46 -2.69
CA GLU A 133 0.86 -15.32 -1.51
C GLU A 133 -0.15 -16.45 -1.73
N ILE A 134 -1.31 -16.12 -2.31
CA ILE A 134 -2.34 -17.13 -2.63
C ILE A 134 -1.82 -18.08 -3.72
N ALA A 135 -1.18 -17.56 -4.77
CA ALA A 135 -0.62 -18.40 -5.84
C ALA A 135 0.48 -19.32 -5.32
N PHE A 136 1.33 -18.82 -4.44
CA PHE A 136 2.40 -19.59 -3.79
C PHE A 136 1.83 -20.71 -2.92
N SER A 137 0.84 -20.40 -2.12
CA SER A 137 0.26 -21.34 -1.14
C SER A 137 -0.70 -22.34 -1.76
N TYR A 138 -1.56 -21.89 -2.69
CA TYR A 138 -2.70 -22.67 -3.18
C TYR A 138 -2.75 -22.80 -4.72
N GLY A 139 -1.72 -22.32 -5.41
CA GLY A 139 -1.61 -22.38 -6.87
C GLY A 139 -2.30 -21.23 -7.61
N LEU A 140 -1.95 -21.10 -8.88
CA LEU A 140 -2.50 -20.07 -9.79
C LEU A 140 -4.02 -20.11 -9.94
N PRO A 141 -4.69 -21.29 -10.05
CA PRO A 141 -6.14 -21.32 -10.19
C PRO A 141 -6.85 -20.63 -9.02
N SER A 142 -6.39 -20.88 -7.78
CA SER A 142 -6.96 -20.26 -6.58
C SER A 142 -6.70 -18.75 -6.56
N ALA A 143 -5.49 -18.32 -6.91
CA ALA A 143 -5.14 -16.91 -7.00
C ALA A 143 -5.98 -16.15 -8.02
N ILE A 144 -6.19 -16.74 -9.20
CA ILE A 144 -7.01 -16.15 -10.27
C ILE A 144 -8.45 -15.98 -9.80
N ILE A 145 -9.06 -17.04 -9.26
CA ILE A 145 -10.46 -17.02 -8.82
C ILE A 145 -10.66 -15.95 -7.74
N ILE A 146 -9.83 -15.96 -6.70
CA ILE A 146 -9.96 -15.02 -5.57
C ILE A 146 -9.72 -13.59 -6.02
N THR A 147 -8.64 -13.35 -6.78
CA THR A 147 -8.31 -11.99 -7.25
C THR A 147 -9.39 -11.45 -8.18
N PHE A 148 -9.90 -12.28 -9.09
CA PHE A 148 -10.98 -11.90 -9.98
C PHE A 148 -12.30 -11.61 -9.25
N THR A 149 -12.63 -12.42 -8.24
CA THR A 149 -13.81 -12.19 -7.39
C THR A 149 -13.71 -10.86 -6.66
N ILE A 150 -12.57 -10.57 -6.03
CA ILE A 150 -12.33 -9.28 -5.36
C ILE A 150 -12.48 -8.13 -6.35
N PHE A 151 -11.91 -8.25 -7.54
CA PHE A 151 -11.98 -7.23 -8.60
C PHE A 151 -13.42 -6.97 -9.05
N LEU A 152 -14.21 -8.03 -9.24
CA LEU A 152 -15.64 -7.90 -9.59
C LEU A 152 -16.43 -7.19 -8.47
N LEU A 153 -16.20 -7.55 -7.22
CA LEU A 153 -16.85 -6.91 -6.07
C LEU A 153 -16.50 -5.43 -5.97
N LEU A 154 -15.24 -5.06 -6.21
CA LEU A 154 -14.81 -3.67 -6.27
C LEU A 154 -15.52 -2.89 -7.38
N ILE A 155 -15.56 -3.45 -8.60
CA ILE A 155 -16.26 -2.82 -9.73
C ILE A 155 -17.75 -2.61 -9.40
N GLN A 156 -18.42 -3.61 -8.84
CA GLN A 156 -19.84 -3.51 -8.47
C GLN A 156 -20.04 -2.42 -7.39
N SER A 157 -19.16 -2.36 -6.41
CA SER A 157 -19.20 -1.36 -5.35
C SER A 157 -19.02 0.06 -5.90
N PHE A 158 -18.04 0.26 -6.78
CA PHE A 158 -17.82 1.56 -7.43
C PHE A 158 -19.01 1.97 -8.31
N LYS A 159 -19.57 1.06 -9.10
CA LYS A 159 -20.76 1.32 -9.90
C LYS A 159 -21.94 1.74 -9.02
N LYS A 160 -22.16 1.05 -7.91
CA LYS A 160 -23.24 1.37 -6.98
C LYS A 160 -23.06 2.76 -6.35
N ILE A 161 -21.86 3.10 -5.89
CA ILE A 161 -21.55 4.43 -5.33
C ILE A 161 -21.78 5.51 -6.38
N TYR A 162 -21.29 5.32 -7.61
CA TYR A 162 -21.46 6.28 -8.70
C TYR A 162 -22.93 6.51 -9.05
N LEU A 163 -23.73 5.42 -9.14
CA LEU A 163 -25.15 5.53 -9.42
C LEU A 163 -25.91 6.27 -8.31
N ILE A 164 -25.61 6.01 -7.05
CA ILE A 164 -26.24 6.71 -5.92
C ILE A 164 -25.92 8.21 -5.98
N SER A 165 -24.65 8.56 -6.20
CA SER A 165 -24.21 9.95 -6.33
C SER A 165 -24.92 10.67 -7.49
N PHE A 166 -25.06 10.02 -8.63
CA PHE A 166 -25.76 10.56 -9.81
C PHE A 166 -27.25 10.79 -9.56
N TYR A 167 -27.92 9.86 -8.87
CA TYR A 167 -29.34 10.01 -8.52
C TYR A 167 -29.57 11.14 -7.50
N GLU A 168 -28.69 11.29 -6.52
CA GLU A 168 -28.80 12.38 -5.54
C GLU A 168 -28.57 13.75 -6.17
N GLU A 169 -27.61 13.86 -7.08
CA GLU A 169 -27.35 15.11 -7.80
C GLU A 169 -28.55 15.55 -8.65
N ASN A 170 -29.16 14.61 -9.39
CA ASN A 170 -30.33 14.91 -10.21
C ASN A 170 -31.55 15.26 -9.33
N ARG A 171 -31.80 14.56 -8.25
CA ARG A 171 -32.87 14.87 -7.32
C ARG A 171 -32.76 16.28 -6.75
N ASN A 172 -31.56 16.71 -6.40
CA ASN A 172 -31.35 18.07 -5.88
C ASN A 172 -31.56 19.14 -6.95
N LYS A 173 -31.30 18.86 -8.22
CA LYS A 173 -31.64 19.82 -9.32
C LYS A 173 -33.15 20.03 -9.49
N ASP A 174 -33.93 18.96 -9.33
CA ASP A 174 -35.41 19.03 -9.47
C ASP A 174 -36.10 19.80 -8.32
N TYR A 175 -35.43 20.01 -7.18
CA TYR A 175 -35.93 20.80 -6.07
C TYR A 175 -35.65 22.32 -6.23
N PHE A 176 -34.82 22.74 -7.17
CA PHE A 176 -34.45 24.13 -7.40
C PHE A 176 -34.99 24.71 -8.73
N THR A 177 -35.79 23.96 -9.48
CA THR A 177 -36.56 24.38 -10.65
C THR A 177 -38.03 24.43 -10.31
#